data_49ff9956a8f480fc06871633237a7e8b
#
_entry.id   49ff9956a8f480fc06871633237a7e8b
#
_cell.length_a   1.000
_cell.length_b   1.000
_cell.length_c   1.000
_cell.angle_alpha   90.00
_cell.angle_beta   90.00
_cell.angle_gamma   90.00
#
_symmetry.space_group_name_H-M   'P 1'
#
loop_
_entity.id
_entity.type
_entity.pdbx_description
1 polymer ?
#
loop_
_entity_poly.entity_id
_entity_poly.type
_entity_poly.pdbx_seq_one_letter_code
_entity_poly.pdbx_strand_id
1 'polypeptide(L)'
;FDQNANFAKIYAGLAITGNKGPDGQGDIADTDEGASGLMRMLFNLNELPTDEAICAWSGDVDVYPLNFAKFTASNGVVLNMFNRLYIQIAQCNNFLIQTEGKDDEESLTQRAEVRFIRALDYYYLIDLYGNVPFVDENTGIGTYVPERITRANLYTYIEKELKEIEPQMKAPRANAVSYTHLRAHE
;
A
#
# COMPACT_ATOMS: atom_id res chain seq x y z
N PHE A 1 -15.13 -16.69 -2.08
CA PHE A 1 -14.64 -15.31 -1.91
C PHE A 1 -15.57 -14.54 -0.99
N ASP A 2 -15.09 -14.15 0.18
CA ASP A 2 -15.80 -13.25 1.09
C ASP A 2 -15.40 -11.80 0.76
N GLN A 3 -16.32 -11.05 0.18
CA GLN A 3 -16.06 -9.70 -0.32
C GLN A 3 -15.71 -8.74 0.82
N ASN A 4 -16.49 -8.76 1.91
CA ASN A 4 -16.29 -7.82 3.02
C ASN A 4 -15.00 -8.12 3.79
N ALA A 5 -14.66 -9.39 3.99
CA ALA A 5 -13.41 -9.77 4.64
C ALA A 5 -12.19 -9.37 3.81
N ASN A 6 -12.25 -9.55 2.47
CA ASN A 6 -11.15 -9.12 1.59
C ASN A 6 -11.03 -7.60 1.52
N PHE A 7 -12.15 -6.88 1.47
CA PHE A 7 -12.18 -5.42 1.52
C PHE A 7 -11.55 -4.90 2.82
N ALA A 8 -11.97 -5.44 3.97
CA ALA A 8 -11.40 -5.09 5.28
C ALA A 8 -9.89 -5.38 5.34
N LYS A 9 -9.43 -6.50 4.75
CA LYS A 9 -8.00 -6.84 4.71
C LYS A 9 -7.18 -5.84 3.90
N ILE A 10 -7.71 -5.32 2.79
CA ILE A 10 -7.02 -4.29 2.00
C ILE A 10 -6.81 -3.01 2.84
N TYR A 11 -7.83 -2.56 3.57
CA TYR A 11 -7.68 -1.44 4.51
C TYR A 11 -6.71 -1.75 5.65
N ALA A 12 -6.80 -2.94 6.22
CA ALA A 12 -5.91 -3.36 7.30
C ALA A 12 -4.43 -3.35 6.88
N GLY A 13 -4.13 -3.64 5.62
CA GLY A 13 -2.78 -3.61 5.06
C GLY A 13 -2.09 -2.24 5.13
N LEU A 14 -2.85 -1.14 5.24
CA LEU A 14 -2.30 0.20 5.47
C LEU A 14 -1.76 0.38 6.89
N ALA A 15 -2.21 -0.41 7.86
CA ALA A 15 -1.89 -0.23 9.29
C ALA A 15 -1.15 -1.41 9.91
N ILE A 16 -1.44 -2.64 9.48
CA ILE A 16 -0.90 -3.87 10.07
C ILE A 16 -0.09 -4.68 9.05
N THR A 17 0.78 -5.55 9.57
CA THR A 17 1.70 -6.36 8.76
C THR A 17 1.16 -7.75 8.43
N GLY A 18 0.11 -8.19 9.11
CA GLY A 18 -0.53 -9.49 8.92
C GLY A 18 -1.67 -9.74 9.90
N ASN A 19 -2.26 -10.94 9.82
CA ASN A 19 -3.47 -11.28 10.57
C ASN A 19 -3.20 -11.70 12.03
N LYS A 20 -1.96 -11.86 12.46
CA LYS A 20 -1.60 -12.48 13.74
C LYS A 20 -0.93 -11.50 14.70
N GLY A 21 -1.17 -10.28 14.72
CA GLY A 21 -0.60 -9.34 15.69
C GLY A 21 0.95 -9.22 15.61
N PRO A 22 1.56 -8.39 16.48
CA PRO A 22 2.97 -7.98 16.34
C PRO A 22 4.00 -9.10 16.54
N ASP A 23 3.63 -10.21 17.15
CA ASP A 23 4.51 -11.35 17.38
C ASP A 23 4.19 -12.55 16.47
N GLY A 24 3.31 -12.34 15.49
CA GLY A 24 2.91 -13.37 14.55
C GLY A 24 3.75 -13.40 13.29
N GLN A 25 3.28 -14.12 12.29
CA GLN A 25 3.85 -14.11 10.95
C GLN A 25 3.20 -13.01 10.11
N GLY A 26 3.99 -12.12 9.57
CA GLY A 26 3.55 -11.12 8.62
C GLY A 26 3.08 -11.72 7.30
N ASP A 27 2.43 -10.89 6.47
CA ASP A 27 2.03 -11.26 5.11
C ASP A 27 3.26 -11.42 4.18
N ILE A 28 4.41 -10.87 4.56
CA ILE A 28 5.69 -11.01 3.85
C ILE A 28 6.59 -11.92 4.68
N ALA A 29 7.04 -13.02 4.07
CA ALA A 29 7.95 -13.95 4.70
C ALA A 29 9.31 -13.29 5.02
N ASP A 30 9.96 -13.77 6.08
CA ASP A 30 11.30 -13.36 6.50
C ASP A 30 11.43 -11.86 6.83
N THR A 31 10.33 -11.20 7.22
CA THR A 31 10.35 -9.82 7.70
C THR A 31 10.00 -9.72 9.17
N ASP A 32 10.64 -8.79 9.88
CA ASP A 32 10.23 -8.41 11.23
C ASP A 32 8.90 -7.63 11.17
N GLU A 33 7.85 -8.19 11.74
CA GLU A 33 6.54 -7.55 11.77
C GLU A 33 6.56 -6.18 12.47
N GLY A 34 7.31 -6.06 13.54
CA GLY A 34 7.45 -4.81 14.27
C GLY A 34 8.12 -3.69 13.45
N ALA A 35 8.92 -4.05 12.45
CA ALA A 35 9.67 -3.11 11.62
C ALA A 35 9.10 -2.92 10.21
N SER A 36 8.26 -3.83 9.72
CA SER A 36 7.83 -3.88 8.32
C SER A 36 6.43 -3.30 8.05
N GLY A 37 5.83 -2.56 8.99
CA GLY A 37 4.58 -1.84 8.76
C GLY A 37 4.75 -0.72 7.73
N LEU A 38 3.73 -0.52 6.88
CA LEU A 38 3.75 0.48 5.80
C LEU A 38 4.19 1.86 6.27
N MET A 39 3.52 2.39 7.30
CA MET A 39 3.80 3.73 7.81
C MET A 39 5.18 3.87 8.42
N ARG A 40 5.69 2.81 9.08
CA ARG A 40 7.04 2.82 9.64
C ARG A 40 8.10 2.83 8.56
N MET A 41 7.94 1.98 7.55
CA MET A 41 8.88 1.96 6.42
C MET A 41 8.85 3.25 5.62
N LEU A 42 7.64 3.83 5.40
CA LEU A 42 7.47 5.10 4.74
C LEU A 42 8.19 6.23 5.49
N PHE A 43 8.02 6.29 6.83
CA PHE A 43 8.75 7.23 7.67
C PHE A 43 10.28 7.02 7.55
N ASN A 44 10.74 5.78 7.69
CA ASN A 44 12.18 5.50 7.63
C ASN A 44 12.80 5.91 6.29
N LEU A 45 12.10 5.68 5.17
CA LEU A 45 12.62 6.00 3.83
C LEU A 45 12.55 7.49 3.49
N ASN A 46 11.61 8.24 4.05
CA ASN A 46 11.47 9.67 3.79
C ASN A 46 12.25 10.53 4.78
N GLU A 47 12.26 10.18 6.07
CA GLU A 47 12.79 11.05 7.12
C GLU A 47 14.24 10.77 7.49
N LEU A 48 14.64 9.49 7.56
CA LEU A 48 16.00 9.15 7.99
C LEU A 48 17.11 9.54 7.00
N PRO A 49 16.89 9.60 5.67
CA PRO A 49 17.89 10.15 4.76
C PRO A 49 18.01 11.69 4.76
N THR A 50 17.26 12.35 5.62
CA THR A 50 17.25 13.81 5.79
C THR A 50 17.97 14.23 7.08
N ASP A 51 17.95 15.50 7.43
CA ASP A 51 18.48 16.06 8.68
C ASP A 51 17.39 16.24 9.76
N GLU A 52 16.14 15.85 9.48
CA GLU A 52 15.01 16.01 10.40
C GLU A 52 14.93 14.93 11.48
N ALA A 53 15.38 13.70 11.17
CA ALA A 53 15.33 12.58 12.08
C ALA A 53 16.60 11.72 12.02
N ILE A 54 16.92 11.06 13.13
CA ILE A 54 18.05 10.13 13.21
C ILE A 54 17.64 8.87 13.98
N CYS A 55 17.94 7.71 13.42
CA CYS A 55 17.86 6.44 14.13
C CYS A 55 19.16 6.22 14.89
N ALA A 56 19.06 6.08 16.21
CA ALA A 56 20.22 5.87 17.08
C ALA A 56 20.67 4.40 17.19
N TRP A 57 19.98 3.47 16.56
CA TRP A 57 20.25 2.03 16.63
C TRP A 57 21.42 1.62 15.71
N SER A 58 22.63 1.93 16.14
CA SER A 58 23.84 1.72 15.32
C SER A 58 24.12 0.25 14.93
N GLY A 59 23.51 -0.71 15.62
CA GLY A 59 23.59 -2.13 15.27
C GLY A 59 22.57 -2.61 14.25
N ASP A 60 21.60 -1.76 13.86
CA ASP A 60 20.61 -2.11 12.84
C ASP A 60 21.23 -1.93 11.45
N VAL A 61 21.34 -3.05 10.74
CA VAL A 61 22.02 -3.09 9.43
C VAL A 61 21.20 -2.50 8.28
N ASP A 62 19.89 -2.33 8.46
CA ASP A 62 18.97 -1.83 7.43
C ASP A 62 18.51 -0.41 7.72
N VAL A 63 18.15 -0.10 8.96
CA VAL A 63 17.61 1.23 9.31
C VAL A 63 18.71 2.26 9.54
N TYR A 64 19.78 1.90 10.27
CA TYR A 64 20.84 2.84 10.61
C TYR A 64 21.56 3.45 9.39
N PRO A 65 21.87 2.68 8.31
CA PRO A 65 22.50 3.23 7.11
C PRO A 65 21.66 4.29 6.37
N LEU A 66 20.33 4.30 6.56
CA LEU A 66 19.45 5.31 5.96
C LEU A 66 19.82 6.74 6.41
N ASN A 67 20.25 6.91 7.68
CA ASN A 67 20.70 8.20 8.22
C ASN A 67 21.81 8.88 7.39
N PHE A 68 22.54 8.10 6.61
CA PHE A 68 23.71 8.58 5.86
C PHE A 68 23.50 8.43 4.35
N ALA A 69 22.27 8.11 3.90
CA ALA A 69 21.97 7.73 2.52
C ALA A 69 22.89 6.62 1.96
N LYS A 70 23.37 5.72 2.83
CA LYS A 70 24.29 4.61 2.51
C LYS A 70 23.53 3.29 2.44
N PHE A 71 22.69 3.14 1.43
CA PHE A 71 21.91 1.93 1.21
C PHE A 71 21.87 1.56 -0.27
N THR A 72 21.49 0.33 -0.55
CA THR A 72 21.34 -0.23 -1.90
C THR A 72 19.93 -0.78 -2.06
N ALA A 73 19.59 -1.24 -3.27
CA ALA A 73 18.32 -1.91 -3.52
C ALA A 73 18.10 -3.19 -2.70
N SER A 74 19.14 -3.76 -2.13
CA SER A 74 19.05 -4.93 -1.23
C SER A 74 18.90 -4.58 0.26
N ASN A 75 18.84 -3.29 0.62
CA ASN A 75 18.53 -2.87 1.98
C ASN A 75 17.13 -3.37 2.37
N GLY A 76 17.01 -3.94 3.57
CA GLY A 76 15.76 -4.58 4.01
C GLY A 76 14.56 -3.64 4.04
N VAL A 77 14.73 -2.38 4.45
CA VAL A 77 13.63 -1.40 4.45
C VAL A 77 13.20 -1.07 3.01
N VAL A 78 14.15 -0.85 2.11
CA VAL A 78 13.88 -0.55 0.69
C VAL A 78 13.15 -1.72 0.03
N LEU A 79 13.66 -2.94 0.20
CA LEU A 79 13.06 -4.14 -0.41
C LEU A 79 11.68 -4.47 0.18
N ASN A 80 11.55 -4.39 1.50
CA ASN A 80 10.29 -4.72 2.17
C ASN A 80 9.18 -3.72 1.86
N MET A 81 9.49 -2.43 1.75
CA MET A 81 8.52 -1.43 1.32
C MET A 81 8.03 -1.72 -0.10
N PHE A 82 8.93 -2.03 -1.03
CA PHE A 82 8.58 -2.43 -2.39
C PHE A 82 7.65 -3.66 -2.41
N ASN A 83 8.01 -4.72 -1.70
CA ASN A 83 7.22 -5.94 -1.62
C ASN A 83 5.83 -5.70 -0.99
N ARG A 84 5.76 -4.89 0.06
CA ARG A 84 4.48 -4.57 0.72
C ARG A 84 3.52 -3.83 -0.22
N LEU A 85 3.99 -2.84 -0.94
CA LEU A 85 3.17 -2.11 -1.90
C LEU A 85 2.64 -3.05 -3.00
N TYR A 86 3.49 -3.96 -3.53
CA TYR A 86 3.04 -4.90 -4.55
C TYR A 86 2.12 -5.99 -4.06
N ILE A 87 2.28 -6.46 -2.82
CA ILE A 87 1.31 -7.38 -2.19
C ILE A 87 -0.05 -6.69 -2.08
N GLN A 88 -0.09 -5.43 -1.66
CA GLN A 88 -1.34 -4.68 -1.55
C GLN A 88 -1.97 -4.42 -2.92
N ILE A 89 -1.19 -4.03 -3.91
CA ILE A 89 -1.66 -3.89 -5.31
C ILE A 89 -2.24 -5.22 -5.82
N ALA A 90 -1.57 -6.35 -5.55
CA ALA A 90 -2.08 -7.66 -5.94
C ALA A 90 -3.41 -8.01 -5.26
N GLN A 91 -3.58 -7.68 -3.99
CA GLN A 91 -4.84 -7.83 -3.25
C GLN A 91 -5.94 -6.94 -3.86
N CYS A 92 -5.63 -5.68 -4.18
CA CYS A 92 -6.56 -4.77 -4.87
C CYS A 92 -6.98 -5.34 -6.24
N ASN A 93 -6.04 -5.78 -7.06
CA ASN A 93 -6.34 -6.36 -8.37
C ASN A 93 -7.20 -7.61 -8.25
N ASN A 94 -6.87 -8.52 -7.31
CA ASN A 94 -7.71 -9.71 -7.07
C ASN A 94 -9.13 -9.34 -6.64
N PHE A 95 -9.30 -8.36 -5.76
CA PHE A 95 -10.62 -7.87 -5.36
C PHE A 95 -11.42 -7.37 -6.56
N LEU A 96 -10.80 -6.56 -7.43
CA LEU A 96 -11.43 -5.99 -8.62
C LEU A 96 -11.84 -7.07 -9.63
N ILE A 97 -11.02 -8.12 -9.81
CA ILE A 97 -11.34 -9.30 -10.64
C ILE A 97 -12.53 -10.06 -10.06
N GLN A 98 -12.51 -10.36 -8.75
CA GLN A 98 -13.56 -11.16 -8.11
C GLN A 98 -14.91 -10.44 -7.98
N THR A 99 -14.91 -9.13 -8.09
CA THR A 99 -16.11 -8.29 -8.04
C THR A 99 -16.51 -7.72 -9.40
N GLU A 100 -15.90 -8.20 -10.48
CA GLU A 100 -16.25 -7.80 -11.84
C GLU A 100 -17.74 -8.07 -12.13
N GLY A 101 -18.41 -7.08 -12.76
CA GLY A 101 -19.83 -7.19 -13.13
C GLY A 101 -20.81 -6.99 -11.97
N LYS A 102 -20.36 -6.75 -10.74
CA LYS A 102 -21.26 -6.36 -9.65
C LYS A 102 -21.62 -4.88 -9.78
N ASP A 103 -22.92 -4.58 -9.77
CA ASP A 103 -23.49 -3.26 -10.02
C ASP A 103 -24.31 -2.68 -8.84
N ASP A 104 -24.36 -3.41 -7.72
CA ASP A 104 -24.97 -2.90 -6.50
C ASP A 104 -24.13 -1.74 -5.90
N GLU A 105 -24.79 -0.81 -5.23
CA GLU A 105 -24.17 0.40 -4.68
C GLU A 105 -22.98 0.12 -3.76
N GLU A 106 -23.09 -0.92 -2.91
CA GLU A 106 -22.01 -1.30 -1.99
C GLU A 106 -20.78 -1.79 -2.77
N SER A 107 -20.97 -2.68 -3.72
CA SER A 107 -19.88 -3.21 -4.56
C SER A 107 -19.21 -2.11 -5.38
N LEU A 108 -19.98 -1.19 -5.97
CA LEU A 108 -19.43 -0.06 -6.72
C LEU A 108 -18.59 0.86 -5.82
N THR A 109 -19.07 1.17 -4.61
CA THR A 109 -18.33 1.97 -3.63
C THR A 109 -17.05 1.27 -3.20
N GLN A 110 -17.12 -0.02 -2.83
CA GLN A 110 -15.95 -0.79 -2.42
C GLN A 110 -14.92 -0.88 -3.55
N ARG A 111 -15.34 -1.07 -4.79
CA ARG A 111 -14.45 -1.07 -5.97
C ARG A 111 -13.75 0.28 -6.14
N ALA A 112 -14.46 1.38 -5.97
CA ALA A 112 -13.88 2.72 -6.03
C ALA A 112 -12.83 2.93 -4.92
N GLU A 113 -13.14 2.54 -3.70
CA GLU A 113 -12.21 2.64 -2.56
C GLU A 113 -10.97 1.74 -2.76
N VAL A 114 -11.12 0.54 -3.30
CA VAL A 114 -9.99 -0.36 -3.63
C VAL A 114 -9.12 0.22 -4.73
N ARG A 115 -9.71 0.82 -5.77
CA ARG A 115 -8.97 1.56 -6.82
C ARG A 115 -8.21 2.76 -6.23
N PHE A 116 -8.79 3.46 -5.26
CA PHE A 116 -8.12 4.52 -4.53
C PHE A 116 -6.89 4.02 -3.78
N ILE A 117 -7.01 2.93 -3.01
CA ILE A 117 -5.87 2.36 -2.26
C ILE A 117 -4.77 1.90 -3.23
N ARG A 118 -5.11 1.25 -4.34
CA ARG A 118 -4.14 0.90 -5.38
C ARG A 118 -3.44 2.12 -5.97
N ALA A 119 -4.17 3.19 -6.23
CA ALA A 119 -3.59 4.45 -6.71
C ALA A 119 -2.65 5.07 -5.68
N LEU A 120 -2.97 4.98 -4.37
CA LEU A 120 -2.11 5.42 -3.27
C LEU A 120 -0.81 4.59 -3.21
N ASP A 121 -0.90 3.26 -3.36
CA ASP A 121 0.28 2.39 -3.39
C ASP A 121 1.19 2.74 -4.58
N TYR A 122 0.62 2.99 -5.76
CA TYR A 122 1.36 3.46 -6.92
C TYR A 122 1.94 4.86 -6.73
N TYR A 123 1.29 5.74 -5.98
CA TYR A 123 1.83 7.04 -5.61
C TYR A 123 3.10 6.89 -4.75
N TYR A 124 3.10 6.00 -3.76
CA TYR A 124 4.31 5.70 -3.00
C TYR A 124 5.40 5.05 -3.85
N LEU A 125 5.03 4.18 -4.78
CA LEU A 125 5.98 3.58 -5.73
C LEU A 125 6.63 4.62 -6.65
N ILE A 126 5.87 5.58 -7.16
CA ILE A 126 6.40 6.64 -8.03
C ILE A 126 7.34 7.57 -7.29
N ASP A 127 7.04 7.86 -6.03
CA ASP A 127 7.84 8.72 -5.17
C ASP A 127 9.16 8.06 -4.78
N LEU A 128 9.10 6.83 -4.24
CA LEU A 128 10.25 6.13 -3.70
C LEU A 128 11.13 5.44 -4.75
N TYR A 129 10.54 4.94 -5.86
CA TYR A 129 11.25 4.07 -6.82
C TYR A 129 11.24 4.60 -8.27
N GLY A 130 10.38 5.53 -8.60
CA GLY A 130 10.32 6.15 -9.93
C GLY A 130 9.67 5.25 -10.98
N ASN A 131 10.47 4.64 -11.86
CA ASN A 131 9.98 3.71 -12.89
C ASN A 131 9.84 2.30 -12.30
N VAL A 132 8.64 1.76 -12.27
CA VAL A 132 8.31 0.52 -11.56
C VAL A 132 7.54 -0.46 -12.45
N PRO A 133 7.51 -1.75 -12.13
CA PRO A 133 6.63 -2.71 -12.79
C PRO A 133 5.16 -2.26 -12.69
N PHE A 134 4.38 -2.44 -13.74
CA PHE A 134 2.96 -2.08 -13.75
C PHE A 134 2.09 -3.32 -13.90
N VAL A 135 1.12 -3.45 -13.00
CA VAL A 135 0.10 -4.49 -13.00
C VAL A 135 -1.25 -3.92 -12.59
N ASP A 136 -2.30 -4.31 -13.29
CA ASP A 136 -3.68 -3.99 -12.94
C ASP A 136 -4.55 -5.26 -13.04
N GLU A 137 -5.86 -5.14 -12.83
CA GLU A 137 -6.81 -6.25 -12.94
C GLU A 137 -6.89 -6.83 -14.37
N ASN A 138 -6.48 -6.09 -15.38
CA ASN A 138 -6.53 -6.50 -16.78
C ASN A 138 -5.25 -7.23 -17.23
N THR A 139 -4.16 -7.07 -16.52
CA THR A 139 -2.87 -7.72 -16.86
C THR A 139 -2.83 -9.21 -16.49
N GLY A 140 -3.82 -9.68 -15.77
CA GLY A 140 -3.95 -11.09 -15.36
C GLY A 140 -3.04 -11.47 -14.19
N ILE A 141 -3.38 -12.60 -13.55
CA ILE A 141 -2.55 -13.23 -12.52
C ILE A 141 -1.75 -14.33 -13.23
N GLY A 142 -0.44 -14.16 -13.33
CA GLY A 142 0.35 -15.14 -14.07
C GLY A 142 1.84 -15.11 -13.84
N THR A 143 2.52 -15.97 -14.56
CA THR A 143 3.98 -16.23 -14.49
C THR A 143 4.80 -15.30 -15.39
N TYR A 144 4.26 -14.18 -15.83
CA TYR A 144 5.00 -13.22 -16.66
C TYR A 144 5.71 -12.17 -15.81
N VAL A 145 6.76 -11.62 -16.36
CA VAL A 145 7.47 -10.48 -15.76
C VAL A 145 6.78 -9.19 -16.22
N PRO A 146 6.20 -8.39 -15.31
CA PRO A 146 5.54 -7.15 -15.71
C PRO A 146 6.51 -6.17 -16.37
N GLU A 147 6.05 -5.48 -17.40
CA GLU A 147 6.80 -4.38 -17.99
C GLU A 147 6.89 -3.19 -17.03
N ARG A 148 7.99 -2.45 -17.11
CA ARG A 148 8.16 -1.23 -16.34
C ARG A 148 7.41 -0.08 -16.99
N ILE A 149 6.59 0.61 -16.20
CA ILE A 149 5.96 1.86 -16.59
C ILE A 149 6.88 3.03 -16.25
N THR A 150 6.91 4.06 -17.08
CA THR A 150 7.64 5.29 -16.76
C THR A 150 6.91 6.07 -15.67
N ARG A 151 7.66 6.83 -14.87
CA ARG A 151 7.11 7.71 -13.82
C ARG A 151 6.03 8.65 -14.39
N ALA A 152 6.22 9.23 -15.56
CA ALA A 152 5.25 10.13 -16.20
C ALA A 152 3.94 9.41 -16.55
N ASN A 153 4.04 8.22 -17.15
CA ASN A 153 2.86 7.44 -17.52
C ASN A 153 2.11 6.92 -16.29
N LEU A 154 2.84 6.53 -15.25
CA LEU A 154 2.23 6.09 -13.99
C LEU A 154 1.51 7.26 -13.29
N TYR A 155 2.08 8.46 -13.30
CA TYR A 155 1.40 9.66 -12.82
C TYR A 155 0.07 9.90 -13.56
N THR A 156 0.09 9.81 -14.88
CA THR A 156 -1.12 9.95 -15.71
C THR A 156 -2.16 8.88 -15.37
N TYR A 157 -1.73 7.63 -15.14
CA TYR A 157 -2.61 6.56 -14.70
C TYR A 157 -3.26 6.85 -13.36
N ILE A 158 -2.47 7.26 -12.34
CA ILE A 158 -2.98 7.60 -11.01
C ILE A 158 -4.01 8.73 -11.10
N GLU A 159 -3.70 9.81 -11.83
CA GLU A 159 -4.60 10.95 -11.99
C GLU A 159 -5.92 10.54 -12.67
N LYS A 160 -5.85 9.68 -13.68
CA LYS A 160 -7.03 9.13 -14.36
C LYS A 160 -7.89 8.30 -13.41
N GLU A 161 -7.27 7.36 -12.67
CA GLU A 161 -7.96 6.52 -11.69
C GLU A 161 -8.72 7.39 -10.66
N LEU A 162 -8.06 8.38 -10.06
CA LEU A 162 -8.67 9.24 -9.06
C LEU A 162 -9.86 10.04 -9.61
N LYS A 163 -9.76 10.58 -10.83
CA LYS A 163 -10.86 11.31 -11.48
C LYS A 163 -12.06 10.39 -11.80
N GLU A 164 -11.80 9.16 -12.20
CA GLU A 164 -12.87 8.21 -12.53
C GLU A 164 -13.65 7.73 -11.31
N ILE A 165 -12.98 7.53 -10.18
CA ILE A 165 -13.63 7.00 -8.97
C ILE A 165 -14.30 8.08 -8.11
N GLU A 166 -13.92 9.35 -8.25
CA GLU A 166 -14.41 10.45 -7.41
C GLU A 166 -15.95 10.46 -7.27
N PRO A 167 -16.76 10.28 -8.33
CA PRO A 167 -18.21 10.27 -8.20
C PRO A 167 -18.81 9.10 -7.41
N GLN A 168 -18.03 8.02 -7.23
CA GLN A 168 -18.44 6.79 -6.53
C GLN A 168 -17.93 6.75 -5.08
N MET A 169 -17.05 7.67 -4.72
CA MET A 169 -16.51 7.77 -3.35
C MET A 169 -17.55 8.39 -2.41
N LYS A 170 -17.65 7.85 -1.21
CA LYS A 170 -18.49 8.43 -0.16
C LYS A 170 -17.92 9.78 0.30
N ALA A 171 -18.82 10.68 0.69
CA ALA A 171 -18.41 11.93 1.31
C ALA A 171 -17.57 11.68 2.57
N PRO A 172 -16.60 12.54 2.89
CA PRO A 172 -15.81 12.42 4.10
C PRO A 172 -16.69 12.25 5.34
N ARG A 173 -16.34 11.31 6.22
CA ARG A 173 -17.07 10.95 7.45
C ARG A 173 -18.46 10.30 7.23
N ALA A 174 -18.77 9.86 6.01
CA ALA A 174 -20.03 9.17 5.72
C ALA A 174 -20.01 7.68 6.10
N ASN A 175 -18.84 7.10 6.40
CA ASN A 175 -18.72 5.70 6.80
C ASN A 175 -18.73 5.52 8.33
N ALA A 176 -19.14 4.35 8.78
CA ALA A 176 -19.32 4.02 10.21
C ALA A 176 -18.03 4.16 11.06
N VAL A 177 -16.85 3.97 10.45
CA VAL A 177 -15.56 4.07 11.12
C VAL A 177 -15.25 5.51 11.56
N SER A 178 -15.58 6.49 10.74
CA SER A 178 -15.44 7.93 11.10
C SER A 178 -16.34 8.33 12.27
N TYR A 179 -17.49 7.67 12.43
CA TYR A 179 -18.44 7.96 13.51
C TYR A 179 -17.98 7.40 14.86
N THR A 180 -17.32 6.25 14.87
CA THR A 180 -16.80 5.62 16.09
C THR A 180 -15.63 6.43 16.67
N HIS A 181 -14.80 7.02 15.82
CA HIS A 181 -13.66 7.84 16.26
C HIS A 181 -14.09 9.17 16.89
N LEU A 182 -15.16 9.77 16.40
CA LEU A 182 -15.71 11.02 16.97
C LEU A 182 -16.35 10.80 18.35
N ARG A 183 -17.00 9.65 18.58
CA ARG A 183 -17.58 9.33 19.90
C ARG A 183 -16.56 8.94 20.97
N ALA A 184 -15.36 8.55 20.60
CA ALA A 184 -14.31 8.22 21.57
C ALA A 184 -13.63 9.48 22.16
N HIS A 185 -13.95 10.67 21.65
CA HIS A 185 -13.41 11.96 22.12
C HIS A 185 -14.48 12.88 22.74
N GLU A 186 -15.74 12.45 22.83
CA GLU A 186 -16.80 13.04 23.66
C GLU A 186 -16.90 12.31 25.02
#